data_b2fe16bc65f649f6fe6b4371b47de217
#
_entry.id   b2fe16bc65f649f6fe6b4371b47de217
#
_cell.length_a   1.000
_cell.length_b   1.000
_cell.length_c   1.000
_cell.angle_alpha   90.00
_cell.angle_beta   90.00
_cell.angle_gamma   90.00
#
_symmetry.space_group_name_H-M   'P 1'
#
loop_
_entity.id
_entity.type
_entity.pdbx_description
1 polymer ?
#
loop_
_entity_poly.entity_id
_entity_poly.type
_entity_poly.pdbx_seq_one_letter_code
_entity_poly.pdbx_strand_id
1 'polypeptide(L)'
;AYRYFATANRTFILADCPGHVQYTRNTVTGSSTADVLVLLVDIRKGVLEQTRRHLSVGQLLRVPTVIVAVNKIDLVDYAEDRYREVEAEIRQVASDLGVANVVTLPVSALVGDNIVDRSERTPWYGGPALLELLETVPSGTDPDAEPFRFPVQLTIRPQEAALEPQYREYRGYGGQG
;
A
#
# COMPACT_ATOMS: atom_id res chain seq x y z
N ALA A 1 -2.67 9.55 9.07
CA ALA A 1 -4.12 9.69 9.31
C ALA A 1 -4.88 8.66 8.48
N TYR A 2 -6.04 8.17 8.99
CA TYR A 2 -6.93 7.30 8.22
C TYR A 2 -8.07 8.11 7.63
N ARG A 3 -8.41 7.82 6.38
CA ARG A 3 -9.56 8.38 5.68
C ARG A 3 -10.34 7.26 5.01
N TYR A 4 -11.65 7.45 4.88
CA TYR A 4 -12.56 6.47 4.30
C TYR A 4 -13.24 7.09 3.09
N PHE A 5 -13.29 6.36 2.00
CA PHE A 5 -14.08 6.74 0.83
C PHE A 5 -14.59 5.47 0.13
N ALA A 6 -15.61 5.64 -0.70
CA ALA A 6 -16.20 4.54 -1.45
C ALA A 6 -16.50 4.99 -2.88
N THR A 7 -16.39 4.05 -3.79
CA THR A 7 -16.95 4.12 -5.14
C THR A 7 -18.16 3.19 -5.23
N ALA A 8 -18.77 3.08 -6.40
CA ALA A 8 -19.82 2.10 -6.63
C ALA A 8 -19.33 0.65 -6.50
N ASN A 9 -18.03 0.42 -6.73
CA ASN A 9 -17.43 -0.91 -6.82
C ASN A 9 -16.71 -1.36 -5.54
N ARG A 10 -16.17 -0.41 -4.75
CA ARG A 10 -15.29 -0.74 -3.62
C ARG A 10 -15.29 0.34 -2.53
N THR A 11 -15.16 -0.09 -1.29
CA THR A 11 -14.86 0.80 -0.14
C THR A 11 -13.37 0.75 0.18
N PHE A 12 -12.78 1.91 0.47
CA PHE A 12 -11.36 2.08 0.72
C PHE A 12 -11.09 2.66 2.09
N ILE A 13 -10.04 2.16 2.72
CA ILE A 13 -9.42 2.73 3.90
C ILE A 13 -8.05 3.27 3.48
N LEU A 14 -7.91 4.59 3.42
CA LEU A 14 -6.65 5.23 3.08
C LEU A 14 -5.85 5.54 4.34
N ALA A 15 -4.69 4.91 4.49
CA ALA A 15 -3.71 5.24 5.51
C ALA A 15 -2.69 6.24 4.93
N ASP A 16 -2.87 7.51 5.23
CA ASP A 16 -1.94 8.57 4.81
C ASP A 16 -0.72 8.59 5.74
N CYS A 17 0.44 8.20 5.20
CA CYS A 17 1.70 8.08 5.91
C CYS A 17 2.67 9.19 5.47
N PRO A 18 3.29 9.93 6.41
CA PRO A 18 4.30 10.92 6.07
C PRO A 18 5.50 10.30 5.38
N GLY A 19 5.98 10.93 4.29
CA GLY A 19 7.11 10.43 3.50
C GLY A 19 8.50 10.72 4.08
N HIS A 20 8.65 11.48 5.19
CA HIS A 20 9.95 11.83 5.75
C HIS A 20 10.59 10.68 6.55
N VAL A 21 11.90 10.56 6.49
CA VAL A 21 12.69 9.51 7.14
C VAL A 21 12.35 9.30 8.62
N GLN A 22 12.18 10.40 9.35
CA GLN A 22 11.81 10.37 10.78
C GLN A 22 10.45 9.71 11.07
N TYR A 23 9.61 9.54 10.06
CA TYR A 23 8.28 8.95 10.18
C TYR A 23 8.18 7.54 9.57
N THR A 24 9.29 6.88 9.27
CA THR A 24 9.32 5.52 8.70
C THR A 24 8.49 4.53 9.53
N ARG A 25 8.45 4.69 10.87
CA ARG A 25 7.60 3.88 11.76
C ARG A 25 6.12 3.98 11.40
N ASN A 26 5.65 5.16 11.00
CA ASN A 26 4.25 5.35 10.61
C ASN A 26 3.95 4.66 9.27
N THR A 27 4.91 4.65 8.35
CA THR A 27 4.80 3.91 7.09
C THR A 27 4.71 2.41 7.37
N VAL A 28 5.56 1.87 8.26
CA VAL A 28 5.49 0.46 8.66
C VAL A 28 4.13 0.12 9.24
N THR A 29 3.63 0.93 10.19
CA THR A 29 2.31 0.70 10.81
C THR A 29 1.17 0.77 9.79
N GLY A 30 1.19 1.76 8.88
CA GLY A 30 0.15 1.91 7.86
C GLY A 30 0.19 0.80 6.80
N SER A 31 1.38 0.29 6.48
CA SER A 31 1.54 -0.75 5.45
C SER A 31 1.34 -2.17 5.98
N SER A 32 1.35 -2.39 7.30
CA SER A 32 1.30 -3.74 7.89
C SER A 32 -0.03 -4.48 7.63
N THR A 33 -1.08 -3.75 7.34
CA THR A 33 -2.43 -4.29 7.04
C THR A 33 -2.94 -3.82 5.68
N ALA A 34 -2.06 -3.27 4.84
CA ALA A 34 -2.45 -2.71 3.56
C ALA A 34 -2.47 -3.79 2.47
N ASP A 35 -3.52 -3.83 1.67
CA ASP A 35 -3.59 -4.64 0.44
C ASP A 35 -2.77 -4.03 -0.69
N VAL A 36 -2.64 -2.70 -0.67
CA VAL A 36 -1.95 -1.92 -1.70
C VAL A 36 -1.10 -0.83 -1.07
N LEU A 37 0.14 -0.70 -1.52
CA LEU A 37 1.01 0.42 -1.20
C LEU A 37 1.08 1.36 -2.41
N VAL A 38 0.64 2.61 -2.24
CA VAL A 38 0.77 3.65 -3.27
C VAL A 38 1.93 4.56 -2.93
N LEU A 39 2.95 4.59 -3.78
CA LEU A 39 4.10 5.48 -3.67
C LEU A 39 4.04 6.59 -4.69
N LEU A 40 4.38 7.81 -4.26
CA LEU A 40 4.46 8.98 -5.11
C LEU A 40 5.92 9.29 -5.44
N VAL A 41 6.26 9.37 -6.72
CA VAL A 41 7.59 9.75 -7.22
C VAL A 41 7.46 11.03 -8.05
N ASP A 42 8.24 12.07 -7.72
CA ASP A 42 8.31 13.30 -8.55
C ASP A 42 9.10 12.98 -9.82
N ILE A 43 8.46 13.09 -10.98
CA ILE A 43 9.05 12.74 -12.28
C ILE A 43 10.37 13.49 -12.57
N ARG A 44 10.52 14.69 -12.05
CA ARG A 44 11.74 15.51 -12.25
C ARG A 44 12.94 14.96 -11.48
N LYS A 45 12.67 14.31 -10.33
CA LYS A 45 13.68 13.81 -9.39
C LYS A 45 14.01 12.33 -9.59
N GLY A 46 13.09 11.55 -10.20
CA GLY A 46 13.23 10.11 -10.32
C GLY A 46 13.23 9.37 -8.98
N VAL A 47 13.89 8.23 -8.92
CA VAL A 47 13.95 7.38 -7.73
C VAL A 47 14.96 7.95 -6.72
N LEU A 48 14.46 8.33 -5.56
CA LEU A 48 15.27 8.80 -4.43
C LEU A 48 15.50 7.67 -3.42
N GLU A 49 16.45 7.87 -2.50
CA GLU A 49 16.72 6.97 -1.38
C GLU A 49 15.45 6.65 -0.57
N GLN A 50 14.58 7.65 -0.40
CA GLN A 50 13.29 7.50 0.26
C GLN A 50 12.36 6.52 -0.48
N THR A 51 12.34 6.58 -1.81
CA THR A 51 11.56 5.67 -2.64
C THR A 51 12.04 4.22 -2.45
N ARG A 52 13.37 4.01 -2.43
CA ARG A 52 13.98 2.69 -2.17
C ARG A 52 13.58 2.14 -0.80
N ARG A 53 13.61 2.98 0.24
CA ARG A 53 13.19 2.60 1.60
C ARG A 53 11.74 2.18 1.67
N HIS A 54 10.84 2.93 1.03
CA HIS A 54 9.41 2.59 1.03
C HIS A 54 9.12 1.31 0.24
N LEU A 55 9.81 1.09 -0.88
CA LEU A 55 9.74 -0.17 -1.61
C LEU A 55 10.22 -1.35 -0.75
N SER A 56 11.35 -1.18 -0.02
CA SER A 56 11.86 -2.18 0.91
C SER A 56 10.88 -2.49 2.04
N VAL A 57 10.21 -1.47 2.60
CA VAL A 57 9.18 -1.65 3.63
C VAL A 57 8.00 -2.45 3.07
N GLY A 58 7.50 -2.09 1.88
CA GLY A 58 6.44 -2.83 1.20
C GLY A 58 6.79 -4.30 0.99
N GLN A 59 8.03 -4.58 0.56
CA GLN A 59 8.54 -5.94 0.37
C GLN A 59 8.63 -6.71 1.68
N LEU A 60 9.22 -6.11 2.73
CA LEU A 60 9.37 -6.75 4.05
C LEU A 60 8.02 -7.08 4.69
N LEU A 61 7.04 -6.22 4.50
CA LEU A 61 5.68 -6.41 5.00
C LEU A 61 4.82 -7.27 4.07
N ARG A 62 5.37 -7.70 2.94
CA ARG A 62 4.70 -8.53 1.93
C ARG A 62 3.40 -7.92 1.42
N VAL A 63 3.40 -6.59 1.23
CA VAL A 63 2.24 -5.93 0.62
C VAL A 63 2.02 -6.51 -0.78
N PRO A 64 0.83 -7.05 -1.09
CA PRO A 64 0.59 -7.80 -2.32
C PRO A 64 0.84 -7.01 -3.60
N THR A 65 0.52 -5.73 -3.60
CA THR A 65 0.66 -4.87 -4.78
C THR A 65 1.25 -3.52 -4.41
N VAL A 66 2.25 -3.09 -5.17
CA VAL A 66 2.84 -1.75 -5.06
C VAL A 66 2.51 -0.96 -6.32
N ILE A 67 1.83 0.16 -6.16
CA ILE A 67 1.55 1.11 -7.23
C ILE A 67 2.50 2.30 -7.08
N VAL A 68 3.28 2.60 -8.11
CA VAL A 68 4.15 3.78 -8.10
C VAL A 68 3.57 4.83 -9.05
N ALA A 69 2.95 5.84 -8.48
CA ALA A 69 2.42 6.98 -9.20
C ALA A 69 3.54 7.99 -9.47
N VAL A 70 3.98 8.06 -10.73
CA VAL A 70 4.98 9.03 -11.21
C VAL A 70 4.27 10.35 -11.41
N ASN A 71 4.36 11.21 -10.38
CA ASN A 71 3.57 12.43 -10.25
C ASN A 71 4.29 13.66 -10.83
N LYS A 72 3.50 14.68 -11.08
CA LYS A 72 3.90 15.98 -11.64
C LYS A 72 4.32 15.89 -13.10
N ILE A 73 3.67 15.01 -13.87
CA ILE A 73 3.92 14.85 -15.30
C ILE A 73 3.65 16.14 -16.09
N ASP A 74 2.78 16.99 -15.57
CA ASP A 74 2.47 18.33 -16.08
C ASP A 74 3.71 19.26 -16.08
N LEU A 75 4.66 19.08 -15.16
CA LEU A 75 5.86 19.89 -15.06
C LEU A 75 6.99 19.49 -16.04
N VAL A 76 6.77 18.44 -16.81
CA VAL A 76 7.66 17.98 -17.89
C VAL A 76 6.92 17.85 -19.22
N ASP A 77 5.86 18.64 -19.39
CA ASP A 77 5.05 18.70 -20.61
C ASP A 77 4.56 17.32 -21.10
N TYR A 78 4.22 16.44 -20.16
CA TYR A 78 3.74 15.06 -20.43
C TYR A 78 4.69 14.21 -21.27
N ALA A 79 6.01 14.48 -21.19
CA ALA A 79 7.04 13.81 -21.97
C ALA A 79 7.10 12.31 -21.68
N GLU A 80 6.83 11.48 -22.69
CA GLU A 80 6.91 10.03 -22.61
C GLU A 80 8.31 9.55 -22.24
N ASP A 81 9.34 10.07 -22.92
CA ASP A 81 10.73 9.65 -22.70
C ASP A 81 11.14 9.80 -21.25
N ARG A 82 10.78 10.93 -20.63
CA ARG A 82 11.10 11.16 -19.22
C ARG A 82 10.34 10.18 -18.29
N TYR A 83 9.10 9.87 -18.61
CA TYR A 83 8.36 8.86 -17.86
C TYR A 83 9.01 7.48 -17.99
N ARG A 84 9.40 7.07 -19.20
CA ARG A 84 10.03 5.76 -19.45
C ARG A 84 11.37 5.61 -18.73
N GLU A 85 12.17 6.67 -18.65
CA GLU A 85 13.40 6.67 -17.83
C GLU A 85 13.08 6.38 -16.36
N VAL A 86 12.16 7.12 -15.76
CA VAL A 86 11.79 6.96 -14.34
C VAL A 86 11.12 5.59 -14.10
N GLU A 87 10.28 5.13 -15.02
CA GLU A 87 9.68 3.79 -14.97
C GLU A 87 10.75 2.70 -14.94
N ALA A 88 11.77 2.81 -15.81
CA ALA A 88 12.87 1.85 -15.86
C ALA A 88 13.68 1.83 -14.55
N GLU A 89 13.96 3.01 -13.97
CA GLU A 89 14.61 3.12 -12.65
C GLU A 89 13.78 2.42 -11.56
N ILE A 90 12.46 2.66 -11.52
CA ILE A 90 11.55 2.06 -10.55
C ILE A 90 11.57 0.54 -10.69
N ARG A 91 11.43 0.03 -11.91
CA ARG A 91 11.42 -1.42 -12.19
C ARG A 91 12.74 -2.09 -11.80
N GLN A 92 13.87 -1.43 -12.07
CA GLN A 92 15.19 -1.95 -11.69
C GLN A 92 15.30 -2.06 -10.16
N VAL A 93 14.94 -1.00 -9.43
CA VAL A 93 14.98 -1.01 -7.97
C VAL A 93 14.02 -2.04 -7.37
N ALA A 94 12.82 -2.16 -7.94
CA ALA A 94 11.85 -3.16 -7.50
C ALA A 94 12.39 -4.59 -7.70
N SER A 95 13.03 -4.85 -8.84
CA SER A 95 13.68 -6.12 -9.13
C SER A 95 14.81 -6.43 -8.15
N ASP A 96 15.69 -5.45 -7.89
CA ASP A 96 16.82 -5.59 -6.96
C ASP A 96 16.34 -5.90 -5.52
N LEU A 97 15.20 -5.36 -5.13
CA LEU A 97 14.57 -5.57 -3.84
C LEU A 97 13.66 -6.81 -3.77
N GLY A 98 13.41 -7.47 -4.90
CA GLY A 98 12.52 -8.63 -4.99
C GLY A 98 11.03 -8.31 -4.83
N VAL A 99 10.62 -7.07 -5.17
CA VAL A 99 9.20 -6.68 -5.16
C VAL A 99 8.52 -7.28 -6.38
N ALA A 100 7.65 -8.26 -6.18
CA ALA A 100 7.11 -9.08 -7.27
C ALA A 100 6.08 -8.36 -8.14
N ASN A 101 5.23 -7.51 -7.54
CA ASN A 101 4.11 -6.89 -8.24
C ASN A 101 4.18 -5.37 -8.11
N VAL A 102 4.80 -4.73 -9.09
CA VAL A 102 4.92 -3.26 -9.20
C VAL A 102 4.21 -2.77 -10.43
N VAL A 103 3.26 -1.88 -10.24
CA VAL A 103 2.55 -1.18 -11.31
C VAL A 103 2.98 0.29 -11.29
N THR A 104 3.33 0.82 -12.44
CA THR A 104 3.71 2.24 -12.61
C THR A 104 2.67 2.96 -13.44
N LEU A 105 2.36 4.22 -13.09
CA LEU A 105 1.49 5.06 -13.92
C LEU A 105 1.91 6.52 -13.84
N PRO A 106 1.82 7.28 -14.96
CA PRO A 106 2.05 8.71 -14.97
C PRO A 106 0.82 9.46 -14.44
N VAL A 107 0.99 10.39 -13.52
CA VAL A 107 -0.13 11.18 -12.98
C VAL A 107 0.23 12.66 -12.83
N SER A 108 -0.79 13.52 -12.87
CA SER A 108 -0.73 14.85 -12.28
C SER A 108 -1.79 14.96 -11.20
N ALA A 109 -1.37 14.86 -9.94
CA ALA A 109 -2.29 15.00 -8.81
C ALA A 109 -2.86 16.42 -8.69
N LEU A 110 -2.17 17.42 -9.26
CA LEU A 110 -2.63 18.81 -9.26
C LEU A 110 -3.76 19.05 -10.26
N VAL A 111 -3.62 18.49 -11.47
CA VAL A 111 -4.56 18.68 -12.59
C VAL A 111 -5.63 17.58 -12.61
N GLY A 112 -5.32 16.41 -12.06
CA GLY A 112 -6.21 15.24 -12.03
C GLY A 112 -5.95 14.23 -13.15
N ASP A 113 -4.90 14.41 -13.95
CA ASP A 113 -4.58 13.50 -15.07
C ASP A 113 -4.25 12.10 -14.57
N ASN A 114 -4.90 11.09 -15.15
CA ASN A 114 -4.77 9.67 -14.82
C ASN A 114 -5.09 9.32 -13.34
N ILE A 115 -5.87 10.15 -12.64
CA ILE A 115 -6.32 9.88 -11.28
C ILE A 115 -7.66 9.12 -11.29
N VAL A 116 -8.72 9.73 -11.82
CA VAL A 116 -10.04 9.11 -11.94
C VAL A 116 -10.20 8.53 -13.33
N ASP A 117 -9.97 9.36 -14.35
CA ASP A 117 -10.06 9.01 -15.76
C ASP A 117 -8.69 9.07 -16.44
N ARG A 118 -8.56 8.36 -17.55
CA ARG A 118 -7.35 8.44 -18.39
C ARG A 118 -7.25 9.83 -19.02
N SER A 119 -6.03 10.39 -19.01
CA SER A 119 -5.78 11.69 -19.62
C SER A 119 -5.53 11.59 -21.10
N GLU A 120 -6.14 12.48 -21.88
CA GLU A 120 -5.85 12.66 -23.32
C GLU A 120 -4.44 13.23 -23.56
N ARG A 121 -3.83 13.84 -22.54
CA ARG A 121 -2.48 14.42 -22.61
C ARG A 121 -1.37 13.36 -22.55
N THR A 122 -1.70 12.14 -22.18
CA THR A 122 -0.78 10.99 -22.16
C THR A 122 -1.26 9.88 -23.11
N PRO A 123 -1.42 10.14 -24.43
CA PRO A 123 -1.95 9.16 -25.37
C PRO A 123 -1.06 7.91 -25.50
N TRP A 124 0.21 8.03 -25.19
CA TRP A 124 1.19 6.96 -25.15
C TRP A 124 1.05 6.02 -23.93
N TYR A 125 0.31 6.44 -22.90
CA TYR A 125 0.04 5.61 -21.72
C TYR A 125 -1.21 4.76 -21.98
N GLY A 126 -1.03 3.45 -22.17
CA GLY A 126 -2.12 2.51 -22.44
C GLY A 126 -2.74 1.87 -21.19
N GLY A 127 -2.21 2.15 -20.01
CA GLY A 127 -2.68 1.57 -18.75
C GLY A 127 -3.94 2.24 -18.17
N PRO A 128 -4.50 1.69 -17.09
CA PRO A 128 -5.66 2.25 -16.39
C PRO A 128 -5.30 3.49 -15.56
N ALA A 129 -6.31 4.30 -15.19
CA ALA A 129 -6.16 5.37 -14.23
C ALA A 129 -5.97 4.82 -12.81
N LEU A 130 -5.51 5.66 -11.88
CA LEU A 130 -5.21 5.25 -10.50
C LEU A 130 -6.44 4.65 -9.81
N LEU A 131 -7.61 5.27 -9.94
CA LEU A 131 -8.83 4.79 -9.31
C LEU A 131 -9.24 3.42 -9.87
N GLU A 132 -9.16 3.24 -11.19
CA GLU A 132 -9.44 1.95 -11.84
C GLU A 132 -8.48 0.85 -11.36
N LEU A 133 -7.17 1.16 -11.20
CA LEU A 133 -6.22 0.24 -10.59
C LEU A 133 -6.64 -0.16 -9.18
N LEU A 134 -6.99 0.82 -8.34
CA LEU A 134 -7.40 0.58 -6.95
C LEU A 134 -8.69 -0.25 -6.87
N GLU A 135 -9.60 -0.10 -7.82
CA GLU A 135 -10.83 -0.90 -7.87
C GLU A 135 -10.59 -2.35 -8.31
N THR A 136 -9.59 -2.58 -9.17
CA THR A 136 -9.35 -3.88 -9.82
C THR A 136 -8.26 -4.72 -9.13
N VAL A 137 -7.37 -4.09 -8.37
CA VAL A 137 -6.32 -4.80 -7.61
C VAL A 137 -6.96 -5.80 -6.65
N PRO A 138 -6.49 -7.05 -6.61
CA PRO A 138 -6.94 -8.03 -5.62
C PRO A 138 -6.78 -7.48 -4.19
N SER A 139 -7.84 -7.51 -3.40
CA SER A 139 -7.81 -7.14 -1.99
C SER A 139 -7.87 -8.40 -1.13
N GLY A 140 -6.96 -8.46 -0.18
CA GLY A 140 -6.92 -9.54 0.80
C GLY A 140 -6.37 -10.86 0.27
N THR A 141 -5.83 -11.64 1.17
CA THR A 141 -5.73 -13.09 1.01
C THR A 141 -7.13 -13.64 1.21
N ASP A 142 -7.54 -14.59 0.38
CA ASP A 142 -8.79 -15.35 0.61
C ASP A 142 -8.69 -15.98 2.02
N PRO A 143 -9.50 -15.56 2.99
CA PRO A 143 -9.41 -16.08 4.35
C PRO A 143 -9.65 -17.59 4.40
N ASP A 144 -10.39 -18.13 3.43
CA ASP A 144 -10.72 -19.56 3.34
C ASP A 144 -9.57 -20.37 2.75
N ALA A 145 -8.60 -19.74 2.08
CA ALA A 145 -7.43 -20.39 1.49
C ALA A 145 -6.23 -20.47 2.46
N GLU A 146 -6.22 -19.68 3.53
CA GLU A 146 -5.13 -19.66 4.51
C GLU A 146 -5.44 -20.62 5.68
N PRO A 147 -4.42 -21.34 6.18
CA PRO A 147 -4.61 -22.16 7.38
C PRO A 147 -4.93 -21.24 8.56
N PHE A 148 -5.90 -21.66 9.37
CA PHE A 148 -6.28 -20.93 10.57
C PHE A 148 -5.07 -20.66 11.47
N ARG A 149 -4.83 -19.39 11.78
CA ARG A 149 -3.77 -18.92 12.68
C ARG A 149 -4.39 -18.04 13.75
N PHE A 150 -4.14 -18.39 14.99
CA PHE A 150 -4.61 -17.61 16.14
C PHE A 150 -3.42 -17.14 16.97
N PRO A 151 -2.93 -15.90 16.78
CA PRO A 151 -1.86 -15.36 17.60
C PRO A 151 -2.34 -15.13 19.02
N VAL A 152 -1.81 -15.93 19.96
CA VAL A 152 -2.13 -15.78 21.39
C VAL A 152 -1.48 -14.53 21.92
N GLN A 153 -2.29 -13.55 22.33
CA GLN A 153 -1.85 -12.28 22.91
C GLN A 153 -1.99 -12.25 24.42
N LEU A 154 -2.93 -13.04 24.96
CA LEU A 154 -3.25 -13.07 26.37
C LEU A 154 -3.55 -14.50 26.83
N THR A 155 -2.98 -14.88 27.96
CA THR A 155 -3.36 -16.10 28.68
C THR A 155 -4.34 -15.74 29.79
N ILE A 156 -5.53 -16.32 29.76
CA ILE A 156 -6.59 -16.04 30.73
C ILE A 156 -6.53 -17.11 31.85
N ARG A 157 -6.21 -16.68 33.05
CA ARG A 157 -6.18 -17.51 34.27
C ARG A 157 -6.71 -16.69 35.45
N PRO A 158 -8.04 -16.65 35.67
CA PRO A 158 -8.65 -15.84 36.70
C PRO A 158 -8.20 -16.19 38.14
N GLN A 159 -7.99 -17.47 38.43
CA GLN A 159 -7.62 -17.97 39.75
C GLN A 159 -8.53 -17.40 40.87
N GLU A 160 -7.93 -16.78 41.92
CA GLU A 160 -8.66 -16.20 43.05
C GLU A 160 -9.43 -14.92 42.68
N ALA A 161 -9.05 -14.27 41.55
CA ALA A 161 -9.75 -13.08 41.05
C ALA A 161 -11.05 -13.44 40.27
N ALA A 162 -11.36 -14.71 40.10
CA ALA A 162 -12.62 -15.13 39.48
C ALA A 162 -13.81 -14.72 40.38
N LEU A 163 -14.76 -13.97 39.81
CA LEU A 163 -15.98 -13.53 40.45
C LEU A 163 -16.85 -14.71 40.92
N GLU A 164 -16.83 -15.80 40.12
CA GLU A 164 -17.58 -17.02 40.41
C GLU A 164 -16.63 -18.21 40.58
N PRO A 165 -16.83 -19.06 41.59
CA PRO A 165 -15.95 -20.19 41.89
C PRO A 165 -15.71 -21.16 40.72
N GLN A 166 -16.69 -21.34 39.86
CA GLN A 166 -16.60 -22.24 38.70
C GLN A 166 -15.55 -21.81 37.68
N TYR A 167 -15.15 -20.53 37.65
CA TYR A 167 -14.13 -20.02 36.72
C TYR A 167 -12.71 -19.98 37.30
N ARG A 168 -12.50 -20.42 38.55
CA ARG A 168 -11.15 -20.42 39.16
C ARG A 168 -10.17 -21.32 38.41
N GLU A 169 -10.63 -22.44 37.90
CA GLU A 169 -9.83 -23.39 37.13
C GLU A 169 -9.86 -23.12 35.63
N TYR A 170 -10.54 -22.04 35.20
CA TYR A 170 -10.62 -21.71 33.80
C TYR A 170 -9.24 -21.46 33.20
N ARG A 171 -9.04 -21.98 32.00
CA ARG A 171 -7.85 -21.75 31.17
C ARG A 171 -8.32 -21.33 29.79
N GLY A 172 -7.85 -20.18 29.34
CA GLY A 172 -8.19 -19.68 28.02
C GLY A 172 -7.07 -18.88 27.38
N TYR A 173 -7.23 -18.62 26.11
CA TYR A 173 -6.36 -17.78 25.34
C TYR A 173 -7.18 -16.67 24.70
N GLY A 174 -6.67 -15.46 24.69
CA GLY A 174 -7.22 -14.32 23.98
C GLY A 174 -6.27 -13.89 22.88
N GLY A 175 -6.82 -13.49 21.74
CA GLY A 175 -6.06 -12.97 20.60
C GLY A 175 -7.02 -12.38 19.58
N GLN A 176 -6.46 -11.78 18.54
CA GLN A 176 -7.18 -11.28 17.41
C GLN A 176 -6.61 -11.94 16.17
N GLY A 177 -7.46 -12.66 15.41
CA GLY A 177 -7.14 -13.23 14.13
C GLY A 177 -7.58 -12.35 12.98
#